data_a1c49c24e0fb8c48983925cb21b481a0
#
_entry.id   a1c49c24e0fb8c48983925cb21b481a0
#
_cell.length_a   1.000
_cell.length_b   1.000
_cell.length_c   1.000
_cell.angle_alpha   90.00
_cell.angle_beta   90.00
_cell.angle_gamma   90.00
#
_symmetry.space_group_name_H-M   'P 1'
#
loop_
_entity.id
_entity.type
_entity.pdbx_description
1 polymer ?
#
loop_
_entity_poly.entity_id
_entity_poly.type
_entity_poly.pdbx_seq_one_letter_code
_entity_poly.pdbx_strand_id
1 'polypeptide(L)'
;MIIALILVLVSALSMARGAQQRPDFSGTWTLAADTASGKPTPAPGFGPTINIVQDTSSITISKMMGGGTVHVTHSLDGRETRSRTPGRLCEGDSEAFWTAAWQDDGLLTTYLGSMVPGATTRTKAEIKTLFRLGSPEALVVETIPSAGTQAPRTVTTRYRKVSAPADTAAASSSSANIVQAKIGQVEWLGGTWIGTSGASVFEERWTPPAGGSMLAVARTMRGGVMSAFEFLCIVERNGGLVYQAMPNGRQPATDFTLTSIESNSLTFENPAHDFPKMIRYTLEPDGTLEAIVSGTAQQKPQTFRFKRQ
;
A
#
# COMPACT_ATOMS: atom_id res chain seq x y z
N MET A 1 -82.98 2.22 26.53
CA MET A 1 -81.62 2.05 27.05
C MET A 1 -80.68 2.01 25.81
N ILE A 2 -80.09 3.18 25.47
CA ILE A 2 -79.30 3.38 24.26
C ILE A 2 -77.85 3.38 24.70
N ILE A 3 -77.07 2.37 24.27
CA ILE A 3 -75.66 2.28 24.52
C ILE A 3 -74.91 3.01 23.38
N ALA A 4 -74.30 4.15 23.73
CA ALA A 4 -73.44 4.89 22.82
C ALA A 4 -72.06 4.25 22.74
N LEU A 5 -71.65 3.79 21.53
CA LEU A 5 -70.33 3.25 21.22
C LEU A 5 -69.41 4.42 20.92
N ILE A 6 -68.45 4.69 21.82
CA ILE A 6 -67.40 5.71 21.57
C ILE A 6 -66.30 5.05 20.80
N LEU A 7 -66.14 5.42 19.52
CA LEU A 7 -65.00 5.01 18.69
C LEU A 7 -63.81 5.95 18.97
N VAL A 8 -62.81 5.44 19.64
CA VAL A 8 -61.55 6.17 19.86
C VAL A 8 -60.68 5.97 18.60
N LEU A 9 -60.59 7.00 17.77
CA LEU A 9 -59.62 7.06 16.69
C LEU A 9 -58.22 7.30 17.26
N VAL A 10 -57.40 6.27 17.32
CA VAL A 10 -55.97 6.43 17.59
C VAL A 10 -55.30 6.79 16.26
N SER A 11 -55.07 8.07 16.03
CA SER A 11 -54.25 8.57 14.94
C SER A 11 -52.81 8.21 15.21
N ALA A 12 -52.33 7.17 14.56
CA ALA A 12 -50.89 6.86 14.49
C ALA A 12 -50.20 7.96 13.68
N LEU A 13 -49.60 8.94 14.35
CA LEU A 13 -48.63 9.82 13.74
C LEU A 13 -47.38 8.98 13.42
N SER A 14 -47.30 8.45 12.16
CA SER A 14 -46.05 8.01 11.60
C SER A 14 -45.17 9.26 11.40
N MET A 15 -44.31 9.55 12.36
CA MET A 15 -43.21 10.46 12.13
C MET A 15 -42.33 9.82 11.07
N ALA A 16 -42.44 10.27 9.82
CA ALA A 16 -41.46 10.03 8.80
C ALA A 16 -40.13 10.59 9.34
N ARG A 17 -39.24 9.70 9.84
CA ARG A 17 -37.85 10.06 10.07
C ARG A 17 -37.33 10.51 8.72
N GLY A 18 -37.17 11.83 8.54
CA GLY A 18 -36.51 12.40 7.37
C GLY A 18 -35.22 11.62 7.17
N ALA A 19 -34.98 11.16 5.93
CA ALA A 19 -33.76 10.46 5.59
C ALA A 19 -32.61 11.36 6.02
N GLN A 20 -31.91 10.99 7.08
CA GLN A 20 -30.76 11.73 7.61
C GLN A 20 -29.73 11.75 6.48
N GLN A 21 -29.41 12.95 5.99
CA GLN A 21 -28.46 13.10 4.91
C GLN A 21 -27.12 12.54 5.39
N ARG A 22 -26.66 11.49 4.70
CA ARG A 22 -25.41 10.81 5.02
C ARG A 22 -24.24 11.79 4.82
N PRO A 23 -23.27 11.81 5.73
CA PRO A 23 -22.08 12.66 5.60
C PRO A 23 -21.32 12.34 4.31
N ASP A 24 -20.81 13.37 3.65
CA ASP A 24 -19.86 13.24 2.55
C ASP A 24 -18.44 13.42 3.09
N PHE A 25 -17.68 12.33 3.09
CA PHE A 25 -16.29 12.31 3.55
C PHE A 25 -15.30 12.69 2.46
N SER A 26 -15.75 12.96 1.22
CA SER A 26 -14.86 13.25 0.09
C SER A 26 -13.89 14.38 0.37
N GLY A 27 -12.64 14.20 -0.04
CA GLY A 27 -11.58 15.20 0.05
C GLY A 27 -10.25 14.61 0.51
N THR A 28 -9.27 15.49 0.60
CA THR A 28 -7.95 15.19 1.15
C THR A 28 -7.89 15.67 2.59
N TRP A 29 -7.46 14.78 3.48
CA TRP A 29 -7.42 14.98 4.91
C TRP A 29 -6.00 14.81 5.42
N THR A 30 -5.45 15.78 6.13
CA THR A 30 -4.13 15.72 6.77
C THR A 30 -4.25 15.64 8.28
N LEU A 31 -3.34 14.91 8.89
CA LEU A 31 -3.28 14.73 10.33
C LEU A 31 -3.26 16.09 11.02
N ALA A 32 -4.22 16.32 11.92
CA ALA A 32 -4.28 17.53 12.71
C ALA A 32 -3.21 17.46 13.82
N ALA A 33 -2.55 18.59 14.11
CA ALA A 33 -1.66 18.67 15.26
C ALA A 33 -2.46 18.41 16.53
N ASP A 34 -2.00 17.47 17.35
CA ASP A 34 -2.56 17.28 18.68
C ASP A 34 -2.05 18.40 19.60
N THR A 35 -2.95 19.26 20.04
CA THR A 35 -2.63 20.37 20.93
C THR A 35 -2.22 19.93 22.34
N ALA A 36 -2.53 18.67 22.72
CA ALA A 36 -2.27 18.16 24.07
C ALA A 36 -0.90 17.44 24.20
N SER A 37 -0.43 16.76 23.15
CA SER A 37 0.80 15.95 23.18
C SER A 37 1.94 16.49 22.29
N GLY A 38 1.67 17.48 21.47
CA GLY A 38 2.67 18.15 20.61
C GLY A 38 3.17 17.34 19.42
N LYS A 39 2.90 16.03 19.36
CA LYS A 39 3.30 15.16 18.25
C LYS A 39 2.09 14.36 17.72
N PRO A 40 1.56 14.75 16.56
CA PRO A 40 0.42 14.07 16.00
C PRO A 40 0.78 12.62 15.62
N THR A 41 -0.07 11.67 16.00
CA THR A 41 0.10 10.25 15.65
C THR A 41 -1.03 9.82 14.73
N PRO A 42 -0.73 9.27 13.54
CA PRO A 42 -1.76 8.74 12.64
C PRO A 42 -2.57 7.64 13.30
N ALA A 43 -3.84 7.49 12.89
CA ALA A 43 -4.64 6.34 13.29
C ALA A 43 -3.96 5.04 12.83
N PRO A 44 -4.05 3.95 13.61
CA PRO A 44 -3.49 2.65 13.23
C PRO A 44 -3.94 2.23 11.83
N GLY A 45 -2.97 1.93 10.96
CA GLY A 45 -3.23 1.58 9.56
C GLY A 45 -3.56 2.77 8.65
N PHE A 46 -3.34 4.02 9.11
CA PHE A 46 -3.49 5.25 8.33
C PHE A 46 -2.18 6.06 8.41
N GLY A 47 -1.88 6.75 7.30
CA GLY A 47 -0.74 7.66 7.25
C GLY A 47 -1.12 9.09 7.69
N PRO A 48 -0.19 10.05 7.54
CA PRO A 48 -0.45 11.44 7.85
C PRO A 48 -1.46 12.10 6.89
N THR A 49 -1.73 11.46 5.75
CA THR A 49 -2.69 11.93 4.75
C THR A 49 -3.62 10.82 4.34
N ILE A 50 -4.92 11.13 4.23
CA ILE A 50 -5.98 10.25 3.76
C ILE A 50 -6.68 10.99 2.61
N ASN A 51 -6.87 10.32 1.48
CA ASN A 51 -7.72 10.83 0.40
C ASN A 51 -8.98 9.95 0.34
N ILE A 52 -10.15 10.58 0.31
CA ILE A 52 -11.44 9.90 0.27
C ILE A 52 -12.21 10.39 -0.96
N VAL A 53 -12.72 9.43 -1.74
CA VAL A 53 -13.66 9.65 -2.83
C VAL A 53 -14.91 8.84 -2.51
N GLN A 54 -16.05 9.52 -2.42
CA GLN A 54 -17.32 8.91 -2.07
C GLN A 54 -18.37 9.23 -3.15
N ASP A 55 -19.17 8.23 -3.48
CA ASP A 55 -20.40 8.36 -4.26
C ASP A 55 -21.59 7.76 -3.50
N THR A 56 -22.73 7.59 -4.18
CA THR A 56 -23.95 7.07 -3.57
C THR A 56 -23.87 5.59 -3.21
N SER A 57 -22.96 4.84 -3.80
CA SER A 57 -22.84 3.36 -3.71
C SER A 57 -21.56 2.89 -3.07
N SER A 58 -20.50 3.69 -3.14
CA SER A 58 -19.18 3.30 -2.71
C SER A 58 -18.38 4.43 -2.06
N ILE A 59 -17.36 4.05 -1.31
CA ILE A 59 -16.35 4.95 -0.78
C ILE A 59 -14.97 4.33 -0.97
N THR A 60 -14.06 5.07 -1.59
CA THR A 60 -12.66 4.69 -1.74
C THR A 60 -11.79 5.50 -0.80
N ILE A 61 -11.08 4.82 0.08
CA ILE A 61 -10.16 5.42 1.05
C ILE A 61 -8.75 5.09 0.61
N SER A 62 -8.00 6.12 0.24
CA SER A 62 -6.60 6.01 -0.17
C SER A 62 -5.71 6.47 0.99
N LYS A 63 -4.77 5.63 1.38
CA LYS A 63 -3.90 5.86 2.54
C LYS A 63 -2.50 5.29 2.32
N MET A 64 -1.50 5.88 2.96
CA MET A 64 -0.13 5.36 2.93
C MET A 64 0.01 4.17 3.87
N MET A 65 0.51 3.05 3.36
CA MET A 65 0.87 1.87 4.15
C MET A 65 2.16 1.25 3.62
N GLY A 66 3.12 1.01 4.51
CA GLY A 66 4.33 0.24 4.18
C GLY A 66 5.17 0.76 3.01
N GLY A 67 5.14 2.07 2.74
CA GLY A 67 5.91 2.70 1.65
C GLY A 67 5.14 2.91 0.34
N GLY A 68 3.85 2.51 0.28
CA GLY A 68 3.00 2.72 -0.89
C GLY A 68 1.61 3.27 -0.53
N THR A 69 0.88 3.75 -1.55
CA THR A 69 -0.52 4.14 -1.40
C THR A 69 -1.40 2.92 -1.60
N VAL A 70 -2.26 2.65 -0.63
CA VAL A 70 -3.30 1.61 -0.69
C VAL A 70 -4.64 2.26 -0.92
N HIS A 71 -5.38 1.75 -1.90
CA HIS A 71 -6.74 2.16 -2.21
C HIS A 71 -7.70 1.05 -1.75
N VAL A 72 -8.57 1.38 -0.79
CA VAL A 72 -9.59 0.45 -0.29
C VAL A 72 -10.95 0.98 -0.67
N THR A 73 -11.64 0.27 -1.57
CA THR A 73 -13.00 0.60 -1.96
C THR A 73 -13.98 -0.26 -1.18
N HIS A 74 -14.92 0.39 -0.51
CA HIS A 74 -15.99 -0.23 0.24
C HIS A 74 -17.33 -0.01 -0.47
N SER A 75 -18.17 -1.03 -0.52
CA SER A 75 -19.58 -0.88 -0.90
C SER A 75 -20.37 -0.35 0.29
N LEU A 76 -21.19 0.67 0.08
CA LEU A 76 -21.99 1.31 1.13
C LEU A 76 -23.30 0.57 1.44
N ASP A 77 -23.54 -0.56 0.78
CA ASP A 77 -24.67 -1.46 1.04
C ASP A 77 -24.38 -2.59 2.03
N GLY A 78 -23.20 -2.58 2.65
CA GLY A 78 -22.79 -3.54 3.66
C GLY A 78 -22.19 -4.83 3.12
N ARG A 79 -22.14 -5.04 1.80
CA ARG A 79 -21.52 -6.23 1.20
C ARG A 79 -20.02 -6.26 1.46
N GLU A 80 -19.49 -7.49 1.55
CA GLU A 80 -18.05 -7.70 1.62
C GLU A 80 -17.40 -7.24 0.31
N THR A 81 -16.36 -6.45 0.44
CA THR A 81 -15.51 -5.99 -0.65
C THR A 81 -14.10 -6.51 -0.45
N ARG A 82 -13.35 -6.57 -1.55
CA ARG A 82 -11.95 -7.01 -1.55
C ARG A 82 -11.07 -5.87 -2.05
N SER A 83 -9.92 -5.71 -1.43
CA SER A 83 -8.87 -4.82 -1.90
C SER A 83 -7.53 -5.53 -1.87
N ARG A 84 -6.65 -5.18 -2.80
CA ARG A 84 -5.26 -5.60 -2.71
C ARG A 84 -4.54 -4.70 -1.73
N THR A 85 -3.77 -5.32 -0.86
CA THR A 85 -2.91 -4.62 0.09
C THR A 85 -1.47 -5.01 -0.23
N PRO A 86 -0.56 -4.06 -0.49
CA PRO A 86 0.85 -4.38 -0.66
C PRO A 86 1.34 -5.21 0.52
N GLY A 87 1.99 -6.32 0.23
CA GLY A 87 2.65 -7.12 1.24
C GLY A 87 3.74 -6.32 1.94
N ARG A 88 4.21 -6.85 3.05
CA ARG A 88 5.44 -6.35 3.69
C ARG A 88 6.62 -6.62 2.77
N LEU A 89 7.79 -6.25 3.22
CA LEU A 89 9.03 -6.52 2.51
C LEU A 89 9.09 -7.96 1.98
N CYS A 90 9.35 -8.10 0.68
CA CYS A 90 9.44 -9.37 -0.03
C CYS A 90 8.17 -10.23 -0.02
N GLU A 91 7.06 -9.71 0.47
CA GLU A 91 5.75 -10.36 0.41
C GLU A 91 4.99 -9.84 -0.81
N GLY A 92 4.33 -10.74 -1.54
CA GLY A 92 3.38 -10.39 -2.58
C GLY A 92 2.16 -9.68 -2.00
N ASP A 93 1.34 -9.09 -2.88
CA ASP A 93 0.08 -8.48 -2.47
C ASP A 93 -0.81 -9.50 -1.79
N SER A 94 -1.42 -9.08 -0.68
CA SER A 94 -2.48 -9.83 -0.02
C SER A 94 -3.85 -9.33 -0.47
N GLU A 95 -4.84 -10.20 -0.51
CA GLU A 95 -6.24 -9.77 -0.57
C GLU A 95 -6.72 -9.46 0.84
N ALA A 96 -7.23 -8.26 1.04
CA ALA A 96 -7.88 -7.82 2.27
C ALA A 96 -9.40 -7.77 2.08
N PHE A 97 -10.13 -8.17 3.09
CA PHE A 97 -11.60 -8.29 3.07
C PHE A 97 -12.19 -7.27 4.03
N TRP A 98 -13.21 -6.57 3.57
CA TRP A 98 -13.82 -5.43 4.26
C TRP A 98 -15.32 -5.42 4.14
N THR A 99 -15.98 -4.85 5.14
CA THR A 99 -17.36 -4.38 5.03
C THR A 99 -17.43 -2.91 5.42
N ALA A 100 -18.47 -2.21 4.97
CA ALA A 100 -18.79 -0.86 5.43
C ALA A 100 -20.28 -0.73 5.66
N ALA A 101 -20.66 -0.08 6.76
CA ALA A 101 -22.04 0.16 7.12
C ALA A 101 -22.20 1.54 7.78
N TRP A 102 -23.30 2.21 7.50
CA TRP A 102 -23.64 3.44 8.17
C TRP A 102 -24.06 3.15 9.62
N GLN A 103 -23.48 3.88 10.55
CA GLN A 103 -23.81 3.82 11.98
C GLN A 103 -24.06 5.25 12.47
N ASP A 104 -25.31 5.57 12.73
CA ASP A 104 -25.76 6.92 13.08
C ASP A 104 -25.29 7.95 12.04
N ASP A 105 -24.46 8.90 12.44
CA ASP A 105 -23.85 9.95 11.62
C ASP A 105 -22.47 9.59 11.08
N GLY A 106 -22.01 8.34 11.29
CA GLY A 106 -20.70 7.86 10.90
C GLY A 106 -20.73 6.69 9.92
N LEU A 107 -19.57 6.39 9.35
CA LEU A 107 -19.33 5.21 8.54
C LEU A 107 -18.41 4.25 9.29
N LEU A 108 -18.92 3.09 9.63
CA LEU A 108 -18.16 2.00 10.22
C LEU A 108 -17.60 1.11 9.12
N THR A 109 -16.28 1.04 8.98
CA THR A 109 -15.60 0.04 8.17
C THR A 109 -15.05 -1.07 9.06
N THR A 110 -15.15 -2.32 8.59
CA THR A 110 -14.63 -3.47 9.32
C THR A 110 -13.68 -4.26 8.42
N TYR A 111 -12.42 -4.36 8.82
CA TYR A 111 -11.47 -5.30 8.26
C TYR A 111 -11.76 -6.70 8.78
N LEU A 112 -11.90 -7.67 7.89
CA LEU A 112 -12.28 -9.05 8.21
C LEU A 112 -11.12 -10.05 8.08
N GLY A 113 -9.94 -9.57 7.78
CA GLY A 113 -8.75 -10.38 7.59
C GLY A 113 -8.20 -10.32 6.18
N SER A 114 -7.15 -11.08 5.94
CA SER A 114 -6.44 -11.12 4.67
C SER A 114 -6.14 -12.54 4.22
N MET A 115 -5.84 -12.67 2.93
CA MET A 115 -5.39 -13.90 2.31
C MET A 115 -4.12 -13.61 1.51
N VAL A 116 -3.02 -14.28 1.87
CA VAL A 116 -1.76 -14.16 1.13
C VAL A 116 -1.80 -14.98 -0.16
N PRO A 117 -0.97 -14.65 -1.17
CA PRO A 117 -0.91 -15.40 -2.42
C PRO A 117 -0.68 -16.89 -2.17
N GLY A 118 -1.48 -17.74 -2.85
CA GLY A 118 -1.39 -19.20 -2.73
C GLY A 118 -2.06 -19.81 -1.49
N ALA A 119 -2.55 -19.01 -0.54
CA ALA A 119 -3.33 -19.53 0.58
C ALA A 119 -4.74 -19.94 0.14
N THR A 120 -5.26 -21.00 0.75
CA THR A 120 -6.65 -21.47 0.55
C THR A 120 -7.59 -20.96 1.63
N THR A 121 -7.05 -20.36 2.69
CA THR A 121 -7.82 -19.85 3.83
C THR A 121 -7.43 -18.43 4.16
N ARG A 122 -8.44 -17.66 4.58
CA ARG A 122 -8.27 -16.30 5.07
C ARG A 122 -7.79 -16.30 6.53
N THR A 123 -6.77 -15.49 6.83
CA THR A 123 -6.43 -15.14 8.20
C THR A 123 -7.55 -14.28 8.77
N LYS A 124 -8.21 -14.73 9.80
CA LYS A 124 -9.30 -13.98 10.44
C LYS A 124 -8.72 -12.89 11.34
N ALA A 125 -9.18 -11.67 11.14
CA ALA A 125 -8.91 -10.54 12.03
C ALA A 125 -10.09 -9.60 11.93
N GLU A 126 -10.40 -8.90 13.00
CA GLU A 126 -11.47 -7.92 13.01
C GLU A 126 -10.91 -6.59 13.55
N ILE A 127 -10.85 -5.58 12.68
CA ILE A 127 -10.48 -4.21 13.07
C ILE A 127 -11.60 -3.30 12.61
N LYS A 128 -12.24 -2.64 13.55
CA LYS A 128 -13.30 -1.68 13.28
C LYS A 128 -12.74 -0.28 13.23
N THR A 129 -13.14 0.48 12.21
CA THR A 129 -12.76 1.90 12.08
C THR A 129 -14.02 2.70 11.78
N LEU A 130 -14.29 3.68 12.64
CA LEU A 130 -15.43 4.55 12.52
C LEU A 130 -14.96 5.94 12.07
N PHE A 131 -15.53 6.42 10.98
CA PHE A 131 -15.32 7.74 10.42
C PHE A 131 -16.50 8.64 10.76
N ARG A 132 -16.23 9.82 11.31
CA ARG A 132 -17.23 10.87 11.58
C ARG A 132 -16.71 12.23 11.17
N LEU A 133 -17.60 13.12 10.77
CA LEU A 133 -17.28 14.53 10.62
C LEU A 133 -17.54 15.23 11.96
N GLY A 134 -16.49 15.75 12.60
CA GLY A 134 -16.63 16.65 13.74
C GLY A 134 -17.09 18.05 13.30
N SER A 135 -16.76 18.43 12.06
CA SER A 135 -17.22 19.59 11.31
C SER A 135 -16.96 19.34 9.82
N PRO A 136 -17.42 20.19 8.89
CA PRO A 136 -17.10 20.03 7.45
C PRO A 136 -15.60 19.97 7.13
N GLU A 137 -14.76 20.53 8.02
CA GLU A 137 -13.31 20.62 7.88
C GLU A 137 -12.56 19.66 8.83
N ALA A 138 -13.25 18.85 9.64
CA ALA A 138 -12.64 17.97 10.61
C ALA A 138 -13.18 16.53 10.49
N LEU A 139 -12.29 15.59 10.18
CA LEU A 139 -12.55 14.17 10.16
C LEU A 139 -12.00 13.52 11.43
N VAL A 140 -12.85 12.78 12.13
CA VAL A 140 -12.50 11.98 13.30
C VAL A 140 -12.47 10.51 12.88
N VAL A 141 -11.37 9.83 13.14
CA VAL A 141 -11.16 8.41 12.85
C VAL A 141 -10.93 7.68 14.16
N GLU A 142 -11.83 6.78 14.51
CA GLU A 142 -11.75 5.94 15.71
C GLU A 142 -11.46 4.50 15.29
N THR A 143 -10.31 3.98 15.69
CA THR A 143 -9.92 2.59 15.40
C THR A 143 -9.99 1.76 16.66
N ILE A 144 -10.75 0.66 16.58
CA ILE A 144 -10.91 -0.34 17.61
C ILE A 144 -10.23 -1.63 17.10
N PRO A 145 -9.02 -1.96 17.58
CA PRO A 145 -8.35 -3.18 17.18
C PRO A 145 -9.09 -4.41 17.71
N SER A 146 -8.86 -5.57 17.09
CA SER A 146 -9.36 -6.85 17.58
C SER A 146 -8.94 -7.08 19.03
N ALA A 147 -9.82 -7.72 19.80
CA ALA A 147 -9.48 -8.17 21.13
C ALA A 147 -8.32 -9.18 21.08
N GLY A 148 -7.14 -8.74 21.53
CA GLY A 148 -6.02 -9.61 21.87
C GLY A 148 -6.10 -10.03 23.33
N THR A 149 -4.97 -10.34 23.95
CA THR A 149 -4.88 -10.68 25.39
C THR A 149 -5.13 -9.49 26.32
N GLN A 150 -5.21 -8.27 25.79
CA GLN A 150 -5.57 -7.04 26.51
C GLN A 150 -6.89 -6.48 25.98
N ALA A 151 -7.62 -5.76 26.86
CA ALA A 151 -8.84 -5.07 26.47
C ALA A 151 -8.59 -4.13 25.27
N PRO A 152 -9.45 -4.15 24.22
CA PRO A 152 -9.27 -3.32 23.05
C PRO A 152 -9.31 -1.84 23.44
N ARG A 153 -8.24 -1.12 23.11
CA ARG A 153 -8.14 0.32 23.36
C ARG A 153 -8.48 1.07 22.07
N THR A 154 -9.56 1.83 22.11
CA THR A 154 -9.92 2.73 21.01
C THR A 154 -8.86 3.81 20.83
N VAL A 155 -8.39 3.99 19.61
CA VAL A 155 -7.49 5.07 19.24
C VAL A 155 -8.28 6.08 18.42
N THR A 156 -8.39 7.32 18.91
CA THR A 156 -9.06 8.42 18.21
C THR A 156 -8.03 9.35 17.61
N THR A 157 -8.13 9.57 16.31
CA THR A 157 -7.25 10.48 15.57
C THR A 157 -8.08 11.51 14.82
N ARG A 158 -7.58 12.74 14.75
CA ARG A 158 -8.23 13.84 14.05
C ARG A 158 -7.44 14.24 12.82
N TYR A 159 -8.16 14.46 11.73
CA TYR A 159 -7.62 14.97 10.48
C TYR A 159 -8.35 16.27 10.11
N ARG A 160 -7.66 17.15 9.43
CA ARG A 160 -8.18 18.43 8.91
C ARG A 160 -8.28 18.33 7.40
N LYS A 161 -9.37 18.82 6.84
CA LYS A 161 -9.53 18.94 5.39
C LYS A 161 -8.51 19.91 4.80
N VAL A 162 -7.88 19.49 3.73
CA VAL A 162 -6.99 20.36 2.97
C VAL A 162 -7.81 20.95 1.84
N SER A 163 -7.94 22.29 1.82
CA SER A 163 -8.47 22.96 0.64
C SER A 163 -7.52 22.67 -0.51
N ALA A 164 -8.00 22.00 -1.54
CA ALA A 164 -7.19 21.73 -2.71
C ALA A 164 -6.71 23.09 -3.27
N PRO A 165 -5.41 23.27 -3.58
CA PRO A 165 -5.01 24.30 -4.51
C PRO A 165 -5.80 24.06 -5.80
N ALA A 166 -6.29 25.13 -6.44
CA ALA A 166 -7.19 25.06 -7.60
C ALA A 166 -6.63 24.31 -8.84
N ASP A 167 -5.43 23.73 -8.77
CA ASP A 167 -4.72 23.10 -9.88
C ASP A 167 -4.31 21.63 -9.68
N THR A 168 -4.89 20.91 -8.71
CA THR A 168 -4.57 19.47 -8.55
C THR A 168 -5.79 18.58 -8.74
N ALA A 169 -6.68 18.94 -9.62
CA ALA A 169 -7.78 18.08 -10.09
C ALA A 169 -7.29 17.15 -11.21
N ALA A 170 -6.15 16.49 -11.06
CA ALA A 170 -5.70 15.45 -11.98
C ALA A 170 -4.59 14.58 -11.35
N ALA A 171 -4.75 14.14 -10.10
CA ALA A 171 -4.22 12.83 -9.75
C ALA A 171 -5.28 11.80 -10.17
N SER A 172 -5.65 11.86 -11.45
CA SER A 172 -6.21 10.73 -12.17
C SER A 172 -5.32 9.55 -11.84
N SER A 173 -5.90 8.46 -11.39
CA SER A 173 -5.35 7.13 -11.56
C SER A 173 -4.90 7.02 -13.03
N SER A 174 -3.69 7.46 -13.35
CA SER A 174 -3.01 6.90 -14.47
C SER A 174 -2.89 5.44 -14.07
N SER A 175 -3.71 4.59 -14.67
CA SER A 175 -3.38 3.22 -14.93
C SER A 175 -2.08 3.31 -15.74
N ALA A 176 -0.95 3.55 -15.07
CA ALA A 176 0.34 3.29 -15.64
C ALA A 176 0.20 1.88 -16.19
N ASN A 177 0.43 1.69 -17.47
CA ASN A 177 0.38 0.37 -18.11
C ASN A 177 1.36 -0.51 -17.34
N ILE A 178 0.83 -1.22 -16.32
CA ILE A 178 1.63 -2.12 -15.49
C ILE A 178 2.08 -3.23 -16.42
N VAL A 179 3.37 -3.37 -16.59
CA VAL A 179 3.94 -4.49 -17.34
C VAL A 179 3.59 -5.76 -16.58
N GLN A 180 2.68 -6.55 -17.14
CA GLN A 180 2.24 -7.80 -16.55
C GLN A 180 3.39 -8.80 -16.59
N ALA A 181 3.76 -9.34 -15.45
CA ALA A 181 4.86 -10.29 -15.35
C ALA A 181 4.70 -11.19 -14.10
N LYS A 182 5.28 -12.39 -14.18
CA LYS A 182 5.38 -13.34 -13.09
C LYS A 182 6.82 -13.57 -12.68
N ILE A 183 7.04 -13.87 -11.42
CA ILE A 183 8.39 -14.03 -10.86
C ILE A 183 9.20 -15.11 -11.57
N GLY A 184 8.56 -16.17 -12.08
CA GLY A 184 9.22 -17.23 -12.85
C GLY A 184 9.89 -16.73 -14.14
N GLN A 185 9.44 -15.61 -14.72
CA GLN A 185 10.04 -15.06 -15.95
C GLN A 185 11.44 -14.47 -15.70
N VAL A 186 11.81 -14.25 -14.44
CA VAL A 186 13.11 -13.68 -14.04
C VAL A 186 13.99 -14.68 -13.29
N GLU A 187 13.66 -15.99 -13.35
CA GLU A 187 14.42 -17.05 -12.70
C GLU A 187 15.90 -17.11 -13.15
N TRP A 188 16.21 -16.63 -14.35
CA TRP A 188 17.58 -16.55 -14.88
C TRP A 188 18.51 -15.67 -14.03
N LEU A 189 17.98 -14.75 -13.24
CA LEU A 189 18.73 -13.91 -12.30
C LEU A 189 19.20 -14.70 -11.06
N GLY A 190 18.55 -15.85 -10.74
CA GLY A 190 18.91 -16.69 -9.59
C GLY A 190 20.35 -17.18 -9.64
N GLY A 191 21.02 -17.25 -8.48
CA GLY A 191 22.40 -17.73 -8.35
C GLY A 191 23.33 -16.73 -7.67
N THR A 192 24.62 -17.04 -7.70
CA THR A 192 25.68 -16.18 -7.16
C THR A 192 26.42 -15.49 -8.31
N TRP A 193 26.51 -14.18 -8.21
CA TRP A 193 27.11 -13.31 -9.21
C TRP A 193 28.24 -12.51 -8.60
N ILE A 194 29.44 -12.54 -9.21
CA ILE A 194 30.61 -11.80 -8.74
C ILE A 194 31.17 -10.95 -9.87
N GLY A 195 31.41 -9.67 -9.56
CA GLY A 195 32.04 -8.71 -10.45
C GLY A 195 33.17 -7.95 -9.77
N THR A 196 34.05 -7.39 -10.57
CA THR A 196 35.17 -6.57 -10.09
C THR A 196 35.25 -5.26 -10.87
N SER A 197 35.64 -4.18 -10.18
CA SER A 197 35.96 -2.90 -10.80
C SER A 197 37.06 -2.21 -9.98
N GLY A 198 38.25 -2.13 -10.53
CA GLY A 198 39.44 -1.67 -9.83
C GLY A 198 39.72 -2.54 -8.59
N ALA A 199 39.83 -1.92 -7.41
CA ALA A 199 40.03 -2.60 -6.13
C ALA A 199 38.73 -3.11 -5.47
N SER A 200 37.57 -2.90 -6.11
CA SER A 200 36.29 -3.29 -5.56
C SER A 200 35.82 -4.62 -6.14
N VAL A 201 35.24 -5.46 -5.28
CA VAL A 201 34.54 -6.70 -5.63
C VAL A 201 33.08 -6.52 -5.26
N PHE A 202 32.18 -6.81 -6.19
CA PHE A 202 30.73 -6.78 -6.02
C PHE A 202 30.21 -8.21 -6.04
N GLU A 203 29.29 -8.51 -5.17
CA GLU A 203 28.66 -9.83 -5.07
C GLU A 203 27.15 -9.64 -4.91
N GLU A 204 26.35 -10.40 -5.69
CA GLU A 204 24.91 -10.56 -5.50
C GLU A 204 24.57 -12.05 -5.44
N ARG A 205 23.70 -12.42 -4.50
CA ARG A 205 23.19 -13.80 -4.35
C ARG A 205 21.68 -13.78 -4.38
N TRP A 206 21.12 -14.26 -5.46
CA TRP A 206 19.69 -14.34 -5.69
C TRP A 206 19.17 -15.75 -5.43
N THR A 207 18.07 -15.88 -4.66
CA THR A 207 17.35 -17.14 -4.49
C THR A 207 16.60 -17.50 -5.78
N PRO A 208 16.28 -18.80 -6.00
CA PRO A 208 15.27 -19.18 -7.00
C PRO A 208 13.90 -18.55 -6.69
N PRO A 209 13.00 -18.39 -7.70
CA PRO A 209 11.63 -17.95 -7.49
C PRO A 209 10.88 -18.88 -6.52
N ALA A 210 10.26 -18.31 -5.50
CA ALA A 210 9.36 -19.04 -4.58
C ALA A 210 8.37 -18.07 -3.93
N GLY A 211 7.11 -18.48 -3.73
CA GLY A 211 6.10 -17.68 -3.04
C GLY A 211 5.82 -16.32 -3.67
N GLY A 212 5.98 -16.17 -5.00
CA GLY A 212 5.79 -14.91 -5.71
C GLY A 212 6.94 -13.92 -5.54
N SER A 213 8.12 -14.37 -5.08
CA SER A 213 9.28 -13.51 -4.85
C SER A 213 10.61 -14.18 -5.14
N MET A 214 11.65 -13.35 -5.31
CA MET A 214 13.07 -13.71 -5.24
C MET A 214 13.75 -12.77 -4.26
N LEU A 215 14.63 -13.30 -3.43
CA LEU A 215 15.37 -12.55 -2.42
C LEU A 215 16.84 -12.49 -2.81
N ALA A 216 17.51 -11.37 -2.48
CA ALA A 216 18.96 -11.31 -2.62
C ALA A 216 19.63 -10.55 -1.49
N VAL A 217 20.92 -10.87 -1.33
CA VAL A 217 21.89 -10.06 -0.59
C VAL A 217 22.98 -9.61 -1.54
N ALA A 218 23.28 -8.33 -1.52
CA ALA A 218 24.39 -7.74 -2.24
C ALA A 218 25.45 -7.24 -1.24
N ARG A 219 26.71 -7.31 -1.61
CA ARG A 219 27.81 -6.68 -0.85
C ARG A 219 28.88 -6.14 -1.78
N THR A 220 29.51 -5.07 -1.33
CA THR A 220 30.72 -4.51 -1.93
C THR A 220 31.88 -4.69 -0.98
N MET A 221 32.98 -5.20 -1.48
CA MET A 221 34.24 -5.31 -0.76
C MET A 221 35.29 -4.42 -1.40
N ARG A 222 36.15 -3.81 -0.61
CA ARG A 222 37.30 -3.06 -1.06
C ARG A 222 38.53 -3.46 -0.23
N GLY A 223 39.60 -3.89 -0.89
CA GLY A 223 40.78 -4.37 -0.21
C GLY A 223 40.54 -5.57 0.73
N GLY A 224 39.57 -6.45 0.37
CA GLY A 224 39.17 -7.60 1.20
C GLY A 224 38.24 -7.31 2.37
N VAL A 225 37.83 -6.04 2.57
CA VAL A 225 36.94 -5.62 3.66
C VAL A 225 35.59 -5.21 3.06
N MET A 226 34.49 -5.63 3.68
CA MET A 226 33.14 -5.22 3.30
C MET A 226 32.96 -3.71 3.54
N SER A 227 32.60 -2.96 2.51
CA SER A 227 32.36 -1.51 2.55
C SER A 227 30.90 -1.13 2.46
N ALA A 228 30.05 -2.00 1.89
CA ALA A 228 28.61 -1.81 1.80
C ALA A 228 27.90 -3.16 1.65
N PHE A 229 26.62 -3.21 2.04
CA PHE A 229 25.74 -4.34 1.76
C PHE A 229 24.33 -3.84 1.48
N GLU A 230 23.50 -4.71 0.89
CA GLU A 230 22.12 -4.40 0.57
C GLU A 230 21.26 -5.66 0.63
N PHE A 231 20.03 -5.54 1.14
CA PHE A 231 18.99 -6.54 0.95
C PHE A 231 18.10 -6.12 -0.22
N LEU A 232 17.80 -7.09 -1.09
CA LEU A 232 17.06 -6.88 -2.32
C LEU A 232 15.92 -7.90 -2.41
N CYS A 233 14.82 -7.49 -3.05
CA CYS A 233 13.74 -8.40 -3.43
C CYS A 233 13.20 -8.02 -4.79
N ILE A 234 12.75 -9.04 -5.54
CA ILE A 234 11.77 -8.87 -6.62
C ILE A 234 10.51 -9.59 -6.18
N VAL A 235 9.36 -8.91 -6.24
CA VAL A 235 8.10 -9.43 -5.71
C VAL A 235 6.94 -9.16 -6.65
N GLU A 236 6.01 -10.12 -6.78
CA GLU A 236 4.78 -9.93 -7.55
C GLU A 236 3.84 -8.96 -6.85
N ARG A 237 3.51 -7.84 -7.51
CA ARG A 237 2.54 -6.84 -7.04
C ARG A 237 1.70 -6.29 -8.18
N ASN A 238 0.41 -6.11 -7.97
CA ASN A 238 -0.52 -5.54 -8.95
C ASN A 238 -0.49 -6.23 -10.33
N GLY A 239 -0.12 -7.52 -10.38
CA GLY A 239 0.02 -8.28 -11.63
C GLY A 239 1.35 -8.08 -12.37
N GLY A 240 2.23 -7.20 -11.88
CA GLY A 240 3.59 -7.00 -12.36
C GLY A 240 4.64 -7.37 -11.31
N LEU A 241 5.85 -6.88 -11.47
CA LEU A 241 6.95 -7.07 -10.53
C LEU A 241 7.40 -5.73 -9.95
N VAL A 242 7.83 -5.76 -8.69
CA VAL A 242 8.44 -4.63 -7.99
C VAL A 242 9.79 -5.07 -7.43
N TYR A 243 10.82 -4.30 -7.72
CA TYR A 243 12.14 -4.43 -7.12
C TYR A 243 12.20 -3.56 -5.87
N GLN A 244 12.61 -4.16 -4.76
CA GLN A 244 12.74 -3.50 -3.47
C GLN A 244 14.19 -3.45 -3.04
N ALA A 245 14.70 -2.26 -2.79
CA ALA A 245 16.07 -2.02 -2.37
C ALA A 245 16.16 -1.53 -0.93
N MET A 246 17.07 -2.10 -0.14
CA MET A 246 17.35 -1.69 1.23
C MET A 246 18.85 -1.56 1.47
N PRO A 247 19.45 -0.44 1.05
CA PRO A 247 20.86 -0.16 1.32
C PRO A 247 21.14 -0.17 2.82
N ASN A 248 22.16 -0.94 3.22
CA ASN A 248 22.55 -1.12 4.63
C ASN A 248 21.41 -1.60 5.54
N GLY A 249 20.43 -2.34 4.99
CA GLY A 249 19.27 -2.85 5.71
C GLY A 249 18.28 -1.78 6.16
N ARG A 250 18.35 -0.57 5.62
CA ARG A 250 17.46 0.55 6.02
C ARG A 250 16.03 0.33 5.55
N GLN A 251 15.08 0.60 6.42
CA GLN A 251 13.65 0.60 6.11
C GLN A 251 13.09 2.02 6.18
N PRO A 252 12.00 2.33 5.42
CA PRO A 252 11.34 1.41 4.47
C PRO A 252 12.21 1.10 3.25
N ALA A 253 11.94 -0.03 2.58
CA ALA A 253 12.55 -0.33 1.29
C ALA A 253 12.18 0.73 0.25
N THR A 254 13.05 0.97 -0.73
CA THR A 254 12.73 1.76 -1.91
C THR A 254 12.19 0.85 -2.99
N ASP A 255 10.98 1.11 -3.46
CA ASP A 255 10.28 0.34 -4.48
C ASP A 255 10.58 0.92 -5.88
N PHE A 256 10.88 0.03 -6.85
CA PHE A 256 10.99 0.35 -8.27
C PHE A 256 10.04 -0.56 -9.03
N THR A 257 9.18 0.01 -9.86
CA THR A 257 8.17 -0.74 -10.63
C THR A 257 8.76 -1.27 -11.93
N LEU A 258 8.41 -2.49 -12.32
CA LEU A 258 8.81 -3.06 -13.61
C LEU A 258 8.18 -2.24 -14.74
N THR A 259 9.02 -1.72 -15.64
CA THR A 259 8.61 -0.94 -16.82
C THR A 259 8.93 -1.65 -18.13
N SER A 260 9.85 -2.63 -18.13
CA SER A 260 10.15 -3.46 -19.30
C SER A 260 10.65 -4.83 -18.86
N ILE A 261 10.25 -5.87 -19.60
CA ILE A 261 10.74 -7.23 -19.45
C ILE A 261 10.89 -7.89 -20.81
N GLU A 262 12.03 -8.54 -21.02
CA GLU A 262 12.37 -9.37 -22.16
C GLU A 262 12.89 -10.72 -21.67
N SER A 263 13.19 -11.66 -22.56
CA SER A 263 13.63 -13.01 -22.18
C SER A 263 14.86 -13.03 -21.25
N ASN A 264 15.74 -12.04 -21.37
CA ASN A 264 17.00 -11.95 -20.63
C ASN A 264 17.31 -10.53 -20.13
N SER A 265 16.32 -9.65 -20.13
CA SER A 265 16.46 -8.27 -19.65
C SER A 265 15.21 -7.81 -18.91
N LEU A 266 15.41 -7.00 -17.88
CA LEU A 266 14.33 -6.38 -17.12
C LEU A 266 14.76 -4.99 -16.64
N THR A 267 13.81 -4.08 -16.64
CA THR A 267 14.03 -2.68 -16.21
C THR A 267 12.98 -2.31 -15.17
N PHE A 268 13.46 -1.79 -14.05
CA PHE A 268 12.63 -1.24 -12.98
C PHE A 268 12.86 0.26 -12.85
N GLU A 269 11.82 1.02 -12.57
CA GLU A 269 11.92 2.48 -12.46
C GLU A 269 11.19 3.03 -11.23
N ASN A 270 11.77 4.08 -10.66
CA ASN A 270 11.16 4.97 -9.67
C ASN A 270 11.53 6.42 -10.01
N PRO A 271 10.72 7.12 -10.83
CA PRO A 271 11.00 8.50 -11.21
C PRO A 271 11.05 9.49 -10.03
N ALA A 272 10.40 9.16 -8.90
CA ALA A 272 10.38 9.99 -7.70
C ALA A 272 11.62 9.84 -6.81
N HIS A 273 12.44 8.78 -7.01
CA HIS A 273 13.67 8.55 -6.24
C HIS A 273 14.78 9.52 -6.68
N ASP A 274 15.68 9.86 -5.78
CA ASP A 274 16.80 10.77 -6.09
C ASP A 274 17.80 10.11 -7.04
N PHE A 275 18.37 8.98 -6.63
CA PHE A 275 19.27 8.13 -7.41
C PHE A 275 19.40 6.75 -6.74
N PRO A 276 19.35 5.65 -7.56
CA PRO A 276 19.00 5.62 -8.98
C PRO A 276 17.49 5.87 -9.20
N LYS A 277 17.13 6.25 -10.43
CA LYS A 277 15.74 6.30 -10.92
C LYS A 277 15.37 5.06 -11.74
N MET A 278 16.39 4.38 -12.27
CA MET A 278 16.26 3.20 -13.09
C MET A 278 17.31 2.14 -12.69
N ILE A 279 16.89 0.89 -12.66
CA ILE A 279 17.72 -0.30 -12.45
C ILE A 279 17.41 -1.26 -13.60
N ARG A 280 18.43 -1.65 -14.36
CA ARG A 280 18.30 -2.62 -15.44
C ARG A 280 19.25 -3.78 -15.21
N TYR A 281 18.75 -4.99 -15.36
CA TYR A 281 19.55 -6.21 -15.44
C TYR A 281 19.45 -6.79 -16.85
N THR A 282 20.57 -7.24 -17.41
CA THR A 282 20.62 -7.94 -18.70
C THR A 282 21.58 -9.12 -18.58
N LEU A 283 21.10 -10.30 -18.94
CA LEU A 283 21.94 -11.50 -19.11
C LEU A 283 22.44 -11.54 -20.56
N GLU A 284 23.71 -11.23 -20.73
CA GLU A 284 24.37 -11.22 -22.02
C GLU A 284 24.56 -12.63 -22.60
N PRO A 285 24.69 -12.80 -23.92
CA PRO A 285 24.88 -14.10 -24.55
C PRO A 285 26.12 -14.87 -24.06
N ASP A 286 27.14 -14.18 -23.56
CA ASP A 286 28.36 -14.77 -23.00
C ASP A 286 28.22 -15.20 -21.53
N GLY A 287 27.00 -15.13 -20.98
CA GLY A 287 26.67 -15.44 -19.59
C GLY A 287 27.08 -14.35 -18.58
N THR A 288 27.48 -13.17 -19.04
CA THR A 288 27.70 -12.01 -18.17
C THR A 288 26.36 -11.43 -17.74
N LEU A 289 26.18 -11.17 -16.45
CA LEU A 289 25.10 -10.35 -15.96
C LEU A 289 25.57 -8.90 -15.94
N GLU A 290 24.89 -8.04 -16.69
CA GLU A 290 25.10 -6.60 -16.63
C GLU A 290 23.98 -5.95 -15.80
N ALA A 291 24.35 -5.17 -14.78
CA ALA A 291 23.44 -4.33 -14.04
C ALA A 291 23.79 -2.86 -14.29
N ILE A 292 22.80 -2.07 -14.71
CA ILE A 292 22.94 -0.63 -14.92
C ILE A 292 22.00 0.08 -13.96
N VAL A 293 22.55 1.03 -13.18
CA VAL A 293 21.75 1.97 -12.41
C VAL A 293 21.94 3.37 -12.96
N SER A 294 20.87 4.10 -13.19
CA SER A 294 20.92 5.45 -13.74
C SER A 294 19.90 6.37 -13.08
N GLY A 295 20.11 7.68 -13.24
CA GLY A 295 19.23 8.72 -12.75
C GLY A 295 18.79 9.66 -13.87
N THR A 296 18.86 10.98 -13.61
CA THR A 296 18.62 12.02 -14.61
C THR A 296 19.77 12.08 -15.63
N ALA A 297 19.58 12.81 -16.74
CA ALA A 297 20.63 13.01 -17.76
C ALA A 297 21.93 13.63 -17.19
N GLN A 298 21.85 14.33 -16.05
CA GLN A 298 22.99 14.93 -15.37
C GLN A 298 23.72 13.95 -14.44
N GLN A 299 23.15 12.80 -14.14
CA GLN A 299 23.72 11.79 -13.26
C GLN A 299 24.33 10.66 -14.09
N LYS A 300 25.64 10.49 -13.98
CA LYS A 300 26.36 9.46 -14.73
C LYS A 300 25.84 8.06 -14.37
N PRO A 301 25.43 7.24 -15.34
CA PRO A 301 25.08 5.84 -15.10
C PRO A 301 26.25 5.06 -14.50
N GLN A 302 25.93 4.10 -13.65
CA GLN A 302 26.90 3.14 -13.13
C GLN A 302 26.57 1.76 -13.72
N THR A 303 27.60 1.08 -14.22
CA THR A 303 27.47 -0.25 -14.81
C THR A 303 28.31 -1.24 -14.03
N PHE A 304 27.68 -2.35 -13.66
CA PHE A 304 28.29 -3.47 -12.96
C PHE A 304 28.22 -4.69 -13.88
N ARG A 305 29.31 -5.44 -13.97
CA ARG A 305 29.39 -6.67 -14.77
C ARG A 305 29.80 -7.82 -13.88
N PHE A 306 29.03 -8.88 -13.92
CA PHE A 306 29.18 -10.03 -13.05
C PHE A 306 29.33 -11.30 -13.88
N LYS A 307 30.05 -12.27 -13.34
CA LYS A 307 30.06 -13.64 -13.81
C LYS A 307 29.39 -14.53 -12.78
N ARG A 308 28.67 -15.54 -13.27
CA ARG A 308 28.05 -16.55 -12.41
C ARG A 308 29.13 -17.43 -11.80
N GLN A 309 28.98 -17.74 -10.53
CA GLN A 309 29.82 -18.71 -9.77
C GLN A 309 29.18 -20.07 -9.75
#